data_d7ab204b14274fd816a741b7b5925861
#
_entry.id   d7ab204b14274fd816a741b7b5925861
#
_cell.length_a   1.000
_cell.length_b   1.000
_cell.length_c   1.000
_cell.angle_alpha   90.00
_cell.angle_beta   90.00
_cell.angle_gamma   90.00
#
_symmetry.space_group_name_H-M   'P 1'
#
loop_
_entity.id
_entity.type
_entity.pdbx_description
1 polymer ?
#
loop_
_entity_poly.entity_id
_entity_poly.type
_entity_poly.pdbx_seq_one_letter_code
_entity_poly.pdbx_strand_id
1 'polypeptide(L)'
;QDEPLPPTDRISVQILAEIPLNESQPVHIYHGASRTTGKLTLLQGKNAAKNDRTLAEIILDSPLFLAFGDKLILRSGDTKTLIAGARVLEINSPKRHKRTEVRLNFLANLALAEHASQRIALTLLHNATTARQLMWTEQLTSSQLDKALAERDAVRYQDWCFNTNYIQEKTQQILTALNTYHEQHNDQLGVSKARLYRMATLNQPENLIHHFIDEMLDDGRLQQTRGWIHLPEHKIQFNTEEKSRWTDVLNEFEKANGQAIWVRDMANALAIDESIMRNFMYKAGKLGYLTPIVKDRFFLTETIYAYARLIKQIA
;
A
#
# COMPACT_ATOMS: atom_id res chain seq x y z
N GLN A 1 1.47 26.52 -16.38
CA GLN A 1 0.73 26.76 -15.12
C GLN A 1 0.11 25.46 -14.72
N ASP A 2 0.48 24.96 -13.54
CA ASP A 2 -0.12 23.72 -13.01
C ASP A 2 -1.61 24.00 -12.72
N GLU A 3 -2.48 23.11 -13.15
CA GLU A 3 -3.90 23.18 -12.84
C GLU A 3 -4.10 23.16 -11.31
N PRO A 4 -5.01 23.96 -10.75
CA PRO A 4 -5.28 23.94 -9.32
C PRO A 4 -5.78 22.56 -8.89
N LEU A 5 -5.58 22.20 -7.61
CA LEU A 5 -6.23 21.04 -7.04
C LEU A 5 -7.75 21.22 -7.06
N PRO A 6 -8.52 20.12 -7.10
CA PRO A 6 -9.97 20.21 -6.93
C PRO A 6 -10.32 20.93 -5.64
N PRO A 7 -11.42 21.72 -5.61
CA PRO A 7 -11.90 22.34 -4.38
C PRO A 7 -12.30 21.27 -3.37
N THR A 8 -12.14 21.57 -2.09
CA THR A 8 -12.46 20.66 -0.97
C THR A 8 -13.84 20.93 -0.39
N ASP A 9 -14.54 19.88 -0.01
CA ASP A 9 -15.82 19.93 0.71
C ASP A 9 -15.70 19.56 2.19
N ARG A 10 -14.50 19.15 2.65
CA ARG A 10 -14.26 18.69 4.02
C ARG A 10 -12.88 19.11 4.51
N ILE A 11 -12.86 19.81 5.64
CA ILE A 11 -11.63 20.35 6.21
C ILE A 11 -11.56 20.11 7.72
N SER A 12 -10.32 19.96 8.23
CA SER A 12 -10.04 20.05 9.66
C SER A 12 -9.51 21.44 9.99
N VAL A 13 -10.01 22.02 11.05
CA VAL A 13 -9.69 23.39 11.46
C VAL A 13 -9.37 23.47 12.95
N GLN A 14 -8.59 24.47 13.34
CA GLN A 14 -8.54 24.97 14.68
C GLN A 14 -9.49 26.17 14.76
N ILE A 15 -10.44 26.15 15.68
CA ILE A 15 -11.37 27.26 15.90
C ILE A 15 -11.02 28.02 17.19
N LEU A 16 -11.34 29.31 17.21
CA LEU A 16 -11.42 30.13 18.39
C LEU A 16 -12.89 30.52 18.57
N ALA A 17 -13.52 30.02 19.62
CA ALA A 17 -14.94 30.24 19.90
C ALA A 17 -15.22 31.65 20.43
N GLU A 18 -16.10 32.40 19.78
CA GLU A 18 -16.56 33.72 20.25
C GLU A 18 -17.77 33.64 21.18
N ILE A 19 -18.52 32.54 21.11
CA ILE A 19 -19.63 32.20 21.97
C ILE A 19 -19.50 30.71 22.34
N PRO A 20 -20.22 30.23 23.36
CA PRO A 20 -20.31 28.79 23.65
C PRO A 20 -20.85 28.02 22.44
N LEU A 21 -20.17 26.93 22.07
CA LEU A 21 -20.51 26.08 20.92
C LEU A 21 -20.96 24.71 21.39
N ASN A 22 -21.92 24.14 20.67
CA ASN A 22 -22.35 22.76 20.81
C ASN A 22 -21.51 21.84 19.94
N GLU A 23 -21.55 20.54 20.22
CA GLU A 23 -20.80 19.51 19.50
C GLU A 23 -20.94 19.60 17.98
N SER A 24 -22.15 19.90 17.50
CA SER A 24 -22.43 19.99 16.06
C SER A 24 -23.51 20.99 15.77
N GLN A 25 -23.30 21.86 14.78
CA GLN A 25 -24.25 22.91 14.39
C GLN A 25 -24.06 23.37 12.95
N PRO A 26 -25.12 23.87 12.29
CA PRO A 26 -25.04 24.50 10.98
C PRO A 26 -24.34 25.86 11.11
N VAL A 27 -23.57 26.22 10.08
CA VAL A 27 -22.79 27.46 10.05
C VAL A 27 -22.78 28.07 8.66
N HIS A 28 -22.73 29.41 8.60
CA HIS A 28 -22.32 30.15 7.42
C HIS A 28 -20.79 30.38 7.49
N ILE A 29 -20.10 30.08 6.40
CA ILE A 29 -18.64 30.13 6.29
C ILE A 29 -18.25 31.19 5.27
N TYR A 30 -17.35 32.06 5.66
CA TYR A 30 -16.83 33.15 4.83
C TYR A 30 -15.31 32.95 4.68
N HIS A 31 -14.85 32.98 3.43
CA HIS A 31 -13.44 32.93 3.07
C HIS A 31 -13.18 33.93 1.94
N GLY A 32 -12.47 35.02 2.22
CA GLY A 32 -12.28 36.13 1.25
C GLY A 32 -13.61 36.64 0.74
N ALA A 33 -13.80 36.63 -0.57
CA ALA A 33 -15.05 37.00 -1.23
C ALA A 33 -16.06 35.83 -1.33
N SER A 34 -15.67 34.62 -0.96
CA SER A 34 -16.50 33.41 -1.06
C SER A 34 -17.36 33.23 0.19
N ARG A 35 -18.57 32.73 -0.01
CA ARG A 35 -19.50 32.36 1.06
C ARG A 35 -20.11 31.01 0.73
N THR A 36 -20.18 30.14 1.74
CA THR A 36 -20.92 28.86 1.68
C THR A 36 -21.58 28.58 3.03
N THR A 37 -22.44 27.58 3.06
CA THR A 37 -22.98 26.99 4.28
C THR A 37 -22.31 25.66 4.55
N GLY A 38 -22.51 25.12 5.73
CA GLY A 38 -21.97 23.83 6.08
C GLY A 38 -22.26 23.44 7.52
N LYS A 39 -21.62 22.37 7.95
CA LYS A 39 -21.77 21.80 9.29
C LYS A 39 -20.42 21.82 10.01
N LEU A 40 -20.38 22.55 11.13
CA LEU A 40 -19.28 22.51 12.10
C LEU A 40 -19.51 21.35 13.06
N THR A 41 -18.47 20.57 13.33
CA THR A 41 -18.49 19.49 14.34
C THR A 41 -17.20 19.54 15.16
N LEU A 42 -17.30 19.67 16.48
CA LEU A 42 -16.15 19.60 17.38
C LEU A 42 -15.56 18.19 17.37
N LEU A 43 -14.24 18.10 17.27
CA LEU A 43 -13.52 16.83 17.33
C LEU A 43 -13.12 16.45 18.75
N GLN A 44 -12.97 17.41 19.63
CA GLN A 44 -12.64 17.26 21.06
C GLN A 44 -13.80 17.79 21.92
N GLY A 45 -14.27 16.96 22.85
CA GLY A 45 -15.36 17.33 23.73
C GLY A 45 -16.73 17.43 23.04
N LYS A 46 -17.76 17.71 23.81
CA LYS A 46 -19.13 17.95 23.33
C LYS A 46 -19.49 19.42 23.23
N ASN A 47 -18.78 20.28 23.92
CA ASN A 47 -19.00 21.72 23.96
C ASN A 47 -17.65 22.45 23.97
N ALA A 48 -17.64 23.69 23.52
CA ALA A 48 -16.51 24.62 23.66
C ALA A 48 -17.01 25.89 24.32
N ALA A 49 -16.33 26.40 25.33
CA ALA A 49 -16.64 27.65 25.96
C ALA A 49 -16.19 28.84 25.10
N LYS A 50 -16.66 30.03 25.44
CA LYS A 50 -16.17 31.25 24.82
C LYS A 50 -14.65 31.39 25.05
N ASN A 51 -13.93 31.81 24.01
CA ASN A 51 -12.46 31.93 23.94
C ASN A 51 -11.69 30.60 23.95
N ASP A 52 -12.38 29.45 23.96
CA ASP A 52 -11.68 28.17 23.79
C ASP A 52 -11.10 28.02 22.38
N ARG A 53 -9.90 27.48 22.34
CA ARG A 53 -9.29 26.98 21.11
C ARG A 53 -9.47 25.47 21.06
N THR A 54 -10.13 24.96 20.02
CA THR A 54 -10.38 23.53 19.89
C THR A 54 -10.30 23.09 18.43
N LEU A 55 -10.17 21.78 18.23
CA LEU A 55 -10.17 21.15 16.90
C LEU A 55 -11.59 20.84 16.47
N ALA A 56 -11.88 21.13 15.22
CA ALA A 56 -13.17 20.87 14.61
C ALA A 56 -13.03 20.39 13.16
N GLU A 57 -14.08 19.75 12.68
CA GLU A 57 -14.30 19.45 11.27
C GLU A 57 -15.38 20.38 10.72
N ILE A 58 -15.18 20.86 9.50
CA ILE A 58 -16.23 21.54 8.74
C ILE A 58 -16.50 20.76 7.47
N ILE A 59 -17.77 20.42 7.24
CA ILE A 59 -18.27 19.90 5.97
C ILE A 59 -18.95 21.06 5.26
N LEU A 60 -18.47 21.38 4.06
CA LEU A 60 -18.96 22.49 3.24
C LEU A 60 -20.06 22.00 2.29
N ASP A 61 -21.15 22.73 2.17
CA ASP A 61 -22.22 22.43 1.22
C ASP A 61 -21.79 22.73 -0.23
N SER A 62 -20.94 23.73 -0.42
CA SER A 62 -20.28 24.03 -1.69
C SER A 62 -18.77 24.01 -1.49
N PRO A 63 -18.03 23.22 -2.28
CA PRO A 63 -16.57 23.11 -2.17
C PRO A 63 -15.86 24.46 -2.37
N LEU A 64 -14.76 24.65 -1.62
CA LEU A 64 -13.91 25.82 -1.71
C LEU A 64 -12.45 25.44 -2.03
N PHE A 65 -11.73 26.37 -2.68
CA PHE A 65 -10.28 26.28 -2.81
C PHE A 65 -9.64 26.81 -1.53
N LEU A 66 -9.03 25.92 -0.77
CA LEU A 66 -8.44 26.22 0.53
C LEU A 66 -7.02 25.65 0.62
N ALA A 67 -6.21 26.30 1.46
CA ALA A 67 -4.85 25.90 1.78
C ALA A 67 -4.66 25.89 3.31
N PHE A 68 -3.52 25.35 3.78
CA PHE A 68 -3.16 25.44 5.19
C PHE A 68 -3.04 26.91 5.62
N GLY A 69 -3.58 27.21 6.79
CA GLY A 69 -3.48 28.54 7.39
C GLY A 69 -4.57 29.53 6.95
N ASP A 70 -5.37 29.17 5.94
CA ASP A 70 -6.50 30.00 5.53
C ASP A 70 -7.44 30.29 6.70
N LYS A 71 -7.87 31.55 6.80
CA LYS A 71 -8.73 32.02 7.87
C LYS A 71 -10.17 32.07 7.41
N LEU A 72 -11.06 31.50 8.20
CA LEU A 72 -12.48 31.45 7.95
C LEU A 72 -13.21 32.19 9.06
N ILE A 73 -14.29 32.87 8.72
CA ILE A 73 -15.24 33.48 9.66
C ILE A 73 -16.50 32.60 9.67
N LEU A 74 -16.88 32.14 10.86
CA LEU A 74 -18.05 31.30 11.07
C LEU A 74 -19.18 32.12 11.74
N ARG A 75 -20.37 32.14 11.12
CA ARG A 75 -21.57 32.77 11.65
C ARG A 75 -22.66 31.76 11.88
N SER A 76 -23.59 32.12 12.77
CA SER A 76 -24.81 31.34 13.05
C SER A 76 -25.70 31.19 11.82
N GLY A 77 -26.64 30.23 11.89
CA GLY A 77 -27.58 29.99 10.80
C GLY A 77 -28.44 31.19 10.41
N ASP A 78 -28.67 32.14 11.31
CA ASP A 78 -29.34 33.41 11.03
C ASP A 78 -28.40 34.48 10.45
N THR A 79 -27.14 34.18 10.27
CA THR A 79 -26.06 35.07 9.76
C THR A 79 -25.73 36.29 10.63
N LYS A 80 -26.43 36.50 11.74
CA LYS A 80 -26.28 37.71 12.58
C LYS A 80 -25.12 37.61 13.55
N THR A 81 -24.90 36.43 14.14
CA THR A 81 -23.96 36.26 15.23
C THR A 81 -22.65 35.64 14.72
N LEU A 82 -21.52 36.28 15.05
CA LEU A 82 -20.18 35.68 14.91
C LEU A 82 -20.05 34.60 15.97
N ILE A 83 -19.80 33.35 15.54
CA ILE A 83 -19.69 32.23 16.48
C ILE A 83 -18.23 31.78 16.70
N ALA A 84 -17.38 31.84 15.68
CA ALA A 84 -15.98 31.49 15.77
C ALA A 84 -15.17 32.06 14.62
N GLY A 85 -13.86 32.27 14.86
CA GLY A 85 -12.84 32.29 13.83
C GLY A 85 -12.25 30.89 13.65
N ALA A 86 -11.91 30.51 12.43
CA ALA A 86 -11.28 29.22 12.15
C ALA A 86 -10.02 29.38 11.29
N ARG A 87 -9.03 28.53 11.55
CA ARG A 87 -7.82 28.37 10.71
C ARG A 87 -7.80 26.95 10.14
N VAL A 88 -7.66 26.83 8.84
CA VAL A 88 -7.54 25.56 8.12
C VAL A 88 -6.23 24.87 8.51
N LEU A 89 -6.31 23.62 8.94
CA LEU A 89 -5.17 22.76 9.25
C LEU A 89 -4.96 21.70 8.18
N GLU A 90 -6.03 21.21 7.59
CA GLU A 90 -5.99 20.16 6.58
C GLU A 90 -7.20 20.25 5.66
N ILE A 91 -6.96 20.05 4.36
CA ILE A 91 -7.99 19.90 3.34
C ILE A 91 -8.25 18.40 3.09
N ASN A 92 -9.42 18.05 2.57
CA ASN A 92 -9.81 16.67 2.27
C ASN A 92 -9.72 15.73 3.48
N SER A 93 -10.15 16.18 4.64
CA SER A 93 -10.10 15.44 5.91
C SER A 93 -10.78 14.06 5.81
N PRO A 94 -10.29 13.04 6.52
CA PRO A 94 -10.82 11.69 6.45
C PRO A 94 -12.26 11.62 7.01
N LYS A 95 -13.10 10.82 6.34
CA LYS A 95 -14.49 10.60 6.75
C LYS A 95 -14.64 9.73 8.01
N ARG A 96 -13.64 8.86 8.28
CA ARG A 96 -13.65 7.90 9.40
C ARG A 96 -12.48 8.15 10.34
N HIS A 97 -12.56 7.61 11.55
CA HIS A 97 -11.50 7.67 12.58
C HIS A 97 -11.04 9.09 12.95
N LYS A 98 -11.89 10.08 12.74
CA LYS A 98 -11.58 11.50 12.91
C LYS A 98 -11.39 11.97 14.36
N ARG A 99 -11.81 11.17 15.35
CA ARG A 99 -11.69 11.44 16.80
C ARG A 99 -10.73 10.47 17.53
N THR A 100 -9.95 9.69 16.82
CA THR A 100 -8.92 8.84 17.45
C THR A 100 -7.84 9.73 18.07
N GLU A 101 -7.21 9.27 19.14
CA GLU A 101 -6.14 9.98 19.80
C GLU A 101 -4.99 10.32 18.85
N VAL A 102 -4.58 9.36 18.02
CA VAL A 102 -3.55 9.56 16.97
C VAL A 102 -3.94 10.71 16.03
N ARG A 103 -5.20 10.76 15.61
CA ARG A 103 -5.69 11.81 14.71
C ARG A 103 -5.72 13.18 15.39
N LEU A 104 -6.19 13.25 16.62
CA LEU A 104 -6.24 14.50 17.38
C LEU A 104 -4.84 15.04 17.66
N ASN A 105 -3.89 14.17 18.02
CA ASN A 105 -2.49 14.54 18.21
C ASN A 105 -1.86 15.05 16.91
N PHE A 106 -2.13 14.41 15.77
CA PHE A 106 -1.69 14.90 14.47
C PHE A 106 -2.19 16.32 14.17
N LEU A 107 -3.48 16.58 14.33
CA LEU A 107 -4.06 17.92 14.12
C LEU A 107 -3.53 18.96 15.10
N ALA A 108 -3.34 18.59 16.37
CA ALA A 108 -2.75 19.47 17.38
C ALA A 108 -1.30 19.86 16.99
N ASN A 109 -0.50 18.88 16.54
CA ASN A 109 0.86 19.14 16.07
C ASN A 109 0.88 20.01 14.82
N LEU A 110 -0.04 19.81 13.86
CA LEU A 110 -0.20 20.71 12.71
C LEU A 110 -0.53 22.13 13.13
N ALA A 111 -1.38 22.29 14.16
CA ALA A 111 -1.76 23.60 14.67
C ALA A 111 -0.59 24.35 15.32
N LEU A 112 0.38 23.63 15.91
CA LEU A 112 1.57 24.18 16.56
C LEU A 112 2.75 24.38 15.60
N ALA A 113 2.79 23.66 14.49
CA ALA A 113 3.90 23.71 13.54
C ALA A 113 3.96 25.07 12.83
N GLU A 114 5.07 25.78 13.02
CA GLU A 114 5.28 27.14 12.47
C GLU A 114 5.75 27.08 11.01
N HIS A 115 6.63 26.13 10.67
CA HIS A 115 7.25 26.03 9.35
C HIS A 115 6.59 24.94 8.48
N ALA A 116 6.56 25.19 7.17
CA ALA A 116 6.03 24.23 6.19
C ALA A 116 6.76 22.88 6.25
N SER A 117 8.09 22.87 6.43
CA SER A 117 8.88 21.64 6.53
C SER A 117 8.44 20.75 7.71
N GLN A 118 8.02 21.35 8.85
CA GLN A 118 7.49 20.61 10.01
C GLN A 118 6.15 19.96 9.67
N ARG A 119 5.24 20.70 9.02
CA ARG A 119 3.91 20.18 8.62
C ARG A 119 4.00 19.11 7.57
N ILE A 120 4.90 19.28 6.59
CA ILE A 120 5.20 18.26 5.59
C ILE A 120 5.71 16.98 6.26
N ALA A 121 6.66 17.09 7.21
CA ALA A 121 7.16 15.93 7.96
C ALA A 121 6.05 15.20 8.71
N LEU A 122 5.14 15.92 9.37
CA LEU A 122 3.97 15.33 10.05
C LEU A 122 3.05 14.61 9.06
N THR A 123 2.79 15.21 7.91
CA THR A 123 1.94 14.62 6.85
C THR A 123 2.56 13.35 6.29
N LEU A 124 3.89 13.31 6.11
CA LEU A 124 4.61 12.19 5.52
C LEU A 124 4.99 11.10 6.54
N LEU A 125 4.67 11.25 7.82
CA LEU A 125 5.11 10.31 8.87
C LEU A 125 4.65 8.87 8.59
N HIS A 126 3.43 8.69 8.10
CA HIS A 126 2.84 7.38 7.81
C HIS A 126 2.21 7.29 6.42
N ASN A 127 2.32 8.34 5.59
CA ASN A 127 1.65 8.41 4.31
C ASN A 127 2.58 8.95 3.23
N ALA A 128 2.44 8.44 2.01
CA ALA A 128 2.93 9.11 0.84
C ALA A 128 1.88 10.11 0.35
N THR A 129 2.34 11.29 -0.09
CA THR A 129 1.49 12.39 -0.57
C THR A 129 2.07 12.94 -1.87
N THR A 130 1.23 13.39 -2.79
CA THR A 130 1.74 13.95 -4.05
C THR A 130 2.42 15.31 -3.84
N ALA A 131 3.49 15.56 -4.60
CA ALA A 131 4.19 16.86 -4.59
C ALA A 131 3.22 18.01 -4.91
N ARG A 132 2.32 17.79 -5.89
CA ARG A 132 1.27 18.73 -6.25
C ARG A 132 0.37 19.08 -5.05
N GLN A 133 -0.04 18.09 -4.26
CA GLN A 133 -0.86 18.31 -3.06
C GLN A 133 -0.10 19.10 -2.00
N LEU A 134 1.17 18.78 -1.75
CA LEU A 134 1.99 19.50 -0.76
C LEU A 134 2.24 20.93 -1.20
N MET A 135 2.58 21.16 -2.47
CA MET A 135 2.78 22.52 -3.02
C MET A 135 1.52 23.37 -2.88
N TRP A 136 0.35 22.79 -3.16
CA TRP A 136 -0.92 23.51 -3.00
C TRP A 136 -1.23 23.77 -1.53
N THR A 137 -1.18 22.75 -0.69
CA THR A 137 -1.56 22.87 0.72
C THR A 137 -0.69 23.86 1.47
N GLU A 138 0.61 23.84 1.20
CA GLU A 138 1.61 24.71 1.86
C GLU A 138 1.92 25.99 1.07
N GLN A 139 1.29 26.18 -0.10
CA GLN A 139 1.54 27.33 -0.99
C GLN A 139 3.03 27.49 -1.34
N LEU A 140 3.68 26.38 -1.73
CA LEU A 140 5.10 26.33 -2.07
C LEU A 140 5.31 26.18 -3.58
N THR A 141 6.43 26.73 -4.05
CA THR A 141 7.00 26.38 -5.36
C THR A 141 7.68 25.00 -5.30
N SER A 142 7.96 24.39 -6.47
CA SER A 142 8.67 23.09 -6.51
C SER A 142 10.03 23.16 -5.78
N SER A 143 10.82 24.21 -6.02
CA SER A 143 12.12 24.39 -5.36
C SER A 143 12.01 24.57 -3.84
N GLN A 144 10.97 25.24 -3.37
CA GLN A 144 10.72 25.36 -1.91
C GLN A 144 10.29 24.02 -1.30
N LEU A 145 9.49 23.24 -2.03
CA LEU A 145 9.13 21.90 -1.60
C LEU A 145 10.36 20.99 -1.50
N ASP A 146 11.21 20.96 -2.54
CA ASP A 146 12.42 20.13 -2.54
C ASP A 146 13.34 20.47 -1.36
N LYS A 147 13.49 21.77 -1.04
CA LYS A 147 14.22 22.22 0.15
C LYS A 147 13.57 21.73 1.46
N ALA A 148 12.25 21.88 1.57
CA ALA A 148 11.52 21.46 2.77
C ALA A 148 11.57 19.95 3.00
N LEU A 149 11.57 19.14 1.93
CA LEU A 149 11.74 17.69 1.98
C LEU A 149 13.16 17.32 2.47
N ALA A 150 14.19 17.93 1.89
CA ALA A 150 15.59 17.69 2.27
C ALA A 150 15.87 18.02 3.76
N GLU A 151 15.23 19.06 4.32
CA GLU A 151 15.35 19.40 5.74
C GLU A 151 14.81 18.32 6.70
N ARG A 152 14.06 17.34 6.21
CA ARG A 152 13.30 16.35 7.01
C ARG A 152 13.48 14.91 6.56
N ASP A 153 14.59 14.60 5.90
CA ASP A 153 14.89 13.24 5.40
C ASP A 153 13.75 12.62 4.60
N ALA A 154 13.01 13.48 3.87
CA ALA A 154 11.96 13.07 2.96
C ALA A 154 12.46 13.18 1.52
N VAL A 155 11.96 12.29 0.68
CA VAL A 155 12.36 12.20 -0.73
C VAL A 155 11.15 12.30 -1.65
N ARG A 156 11.42 12.62 -2.90
CA ARG A 156 10.44 12.63 -3.97
C ARG A 156 10.80 11.59 -5.02
N TYR A 157 9.85 10.73 -5.34
CA TYR A 157 9.92 9.79 -6.46
C TYR A 157 8.75 10.06 -7.40
N GLN A 158 9.04 10.54 -8.63
CA GLN A 158 8.03 11.05 -9.56
C GLN A 158 7.20 12.18 -8.90
N ASP A 159 5.90 11.97 -8.73
CA ASP A 159 5.02 12.91 -8.03
C ASP A 159 4.79 12.56 -6.55
N TRP A 160 5.32 11.44 -6.05
CA TRP A 160 5.15 11.01 -4.67
C TRP A 160 6.26 11.51 -3.76
N CYS A 161 5.86 12.09 -2.62
CA CYS A 161 6.74 12.47 -1.53
C CYS A 161 6.48 11.56 -0.32
N PHE A 162 7.53 11.10 0.32
CA PHE A 162 7.49 10.19 1.47
C PHE A 162 8.80 10.29 2.26
N ASN A 163 8.82 9.76 3.48
CA ASN A 163 10.00 9.77 4.33
C ASN A 163 10.56 8.35 4.54
N THR A 164 11.71 8.26 5.19
CA THR A 164 12.39 7.00 5.48
C THR A 164 11.53 6.03 6.31
N ASN A 165 10.74 6.54 7.26
CA ASN A 165 9.86 5.69 8.09
C ASN A 165 8.78 5.03 7.24
N TYR A 166 8.22 5.75 6.28
CA TYR A 166 7.24 5.18 5.34
C TYR A 166 7.84 4.04 4.51
N ILE A 167 9.06 4.23 3.97
CA ILE A 167 9.77 3.17 3.22
C ILE A 167 9.97 1.94 4.11
N GLN A 168 10.50 2.13 5.31
CA GLN A 168 10.75 1.04 6.25
C GLN A 168 9.48 0.29 6.62
N GLU A 169 8.40 1.00 6.91
CA GLU A 169 7.11 0.41 7.23
C GLU A 169 6.57 -0.42 6.05
N LYS A 170 6.60 0.11 4.82
CA LYS A 170 6.06 -0.58 3.65
C LYS A 170 6.91 -1.77 3.23
N THR A 171 8.23 -1.63 3.26
CA THR A 171 9.13 -2.77 2.99
C THR A 171 8.97 -3.88 4.02
N GLN A 172 8.80 -3.54 5.30
CA GLN A 172 8.53 -4.54 6.33
C GLN A 172 7.16 -5.24 6.14
N GLN A 173 6.12 -4.49 5.76
CA GLN A 173 4.82 -5.06 5.42
C GLN A 173 4.92 -6.04 4.24
N ILE A 174 5.69 -5.72 3.21
CA ILE A 174 5.94 -6.59 2.05
C ILE A 174 6.63 -7.89 2.48
N LEU A 175 7.72 -7.80 3.25
CA LEU A 175 8.44 -8.98 3.75
C LEU A 175 7.56 -9.86 4.63
N THR A 176 6.81 -9.27 5.55
CA THR A 176 5.91 -10.00 6.45
C THR A 176 4.80 -10.73 5.69
N ALA A 177 4.16 -10.04 4.72
CA ALA A 177 3.12 -10.65 3.91
C ALA A 177 3.65 -11.84 3.07
N LEU A 178 4.85 -11.68 2.51
CA LEU A 178 5.47 -12.74 1.72
C LEU A 178 5.92 -13.93 2.59
N ASN A 179 6.47 -13.66 3.78
CA ASN A 179 6.81 -14.72 4.75
C ASN A 179 5.58 -15.52 5.17
N THR A 180 4.50 -14.83 5.56
CA THR A 180 3.23 -15.49 5.91
C THR A 180 2.68 -16.32 4.74
N TYR A 181 2.81 -15.81 3.52
CA TYR A 181 2.41 -16.57 2.33
C TYR A 181 3.23 -17.85 2.16
N HIS A 182 4.55 -17.79 2.33
CA HIS A 182 5.43 -18.95 2.22
C HIS A 182 5.18 -20.00 3.32
N GLU A 183 4.85 -19.57 4.53
CA GLU A 183 4.45 -20.50 5.62
C GLU A 183 3.15 -21.24 5.30
N GLN A 184 2.17 -20.57 4.71
CA GLN A 184 0.89 -21.14 4.33
C GLN A 184 0.93 -21.95 3.02
N HIS A 185 1.86 -21.63 2.12
CA HIS A 185 1.97 -22.19 0.77
C HIS A 185 3.40 -22.58 0.46
N ASN A 186 3.97 -23.46 1.27
CA ASN A 186 5.37 -23.91 1.16
C ASN A 186 5.68 -24.68 -0.14
N ASP A 187 4.65 -25.11 -0.87
CA ASP A 187 4.72 -25.77 -2.18
C ASP A 187 4.65 -24.78 -3.37
N GLN A 188 4.45 -23.49 -3.10
CA GLN A 188 4.39 -22.46 -4.14
C GLN A 188 5.72 -21.70 -4.23
N LEU A 189 6.12 -21.39 -5.46
CA LEU A 189 7.39 -20.68 -5.70
C LEU A 189 7.37 -19.26 -5.14
N GLY A 190 6.23 -18.59 -5.23
CA GLY A 190 6.05 -17.22 -4.79
C GLY A 190 4.77 -16.59 -5.32
N VAL A 191 4.74 -15.28 -5.42
CA VAL A 191 3.58 -14.51 -5.88
C VAL A 191 3.97 -13.54 -7.00
N SER A 192 3.00 -13.11 -7.82
CA SER A 192 3.21 -12.02 -8.77
C SER A 192 3.32 -10.67 -8.05
N LYS A 193 3.99 -9.67 -8.66
CA LYS A 193 4.14 -8.32 -8.11
C LYS A 193 2.78 -7.71 -7.73
N ALA A 194 1.79 -7.80 -8.61
CA ALA A 194 0.44 -7.29 -8.36
C ALA A 194 -0.27 -8.01 -7.21
N ARG A 195 -0.02 -9.31 -7.01
CA ARG A 195 -0.56 -10.04 -5.86
C ARG A 195 0.14 -9.61 -4.57
N LEU A 196 1.46 -9.45 -4.58
CA LEU A 196 2.24 -8.99 -3.44
C LEU A 196 1.79 -7.61 -2.97
N TYR A 197 1.61 -6.66 -3.91
CA TYR A 197 1.03 -5.35 -3.61
C TYR A 197 -0.31 -5.45 -2.87
N ARG A 198 -1.25 -6.25 -3.40
CA ARG A 198 -2.58 -6.41 -2.79
C ARG A 198 -2.56 -7.10 -1.42
N MET A 199 -1.62 -8.00 -1.20
CA MET A 199 -1.48 -8.71 0.08
C MET A 199 -0.87 -7.83 1.17
N ALA A 200 0.11 -7.02 0.81
CA ALA A 200 0.94 -6.30 1.78
C ALA A 200 0.46 -4.86 2.02
N THR A 201 0.05 -4.14 0.98
CA THR A 201 -0.05 -2.67 1.00
C THR A 201 -1.29 -2.16 0.27
N LEU A 202 -2.40 -2.89 0.31
CA LEU A 202 -3.65 -2.46 -0.30
C LEU A 202 -4.03 -1.04 0.15
N ASN A 203 -4.49 -0.21 -0.78
CA ASN A 203 -4.82 1.21 -0.62
C ASN A 203 -3.60 2.17 -0.55
N GLN A 204 -2.38 1.69 -0.78
CA GLN A 204 -1.23 2.56 -1.02
C GLN A 204 -1.07 2.84 -2.54
N PRO A 205 -0.32 3.87 -2.95
CA PRO A 205 -0.06 4.11 -4.37
C PRO A 205 0.65 2.93 -5.03
N GLU A 206 -0.02 2.26 -5.97
CA GLU A 206 0.48 1.01 -6.57
C GLU A 206 1.82 1.18 -7.27
N ASN A 207 1.98 2.26 -8.05
CA ASN A 207 3.23 2.56 -8.76
C ASN A 207 4.41 2.81 -7.80
N LEU A 208 4.17 3.45 -6.66
CA LEU A 208 5.19 3.68 -5.63
C LEU A 208 5.59 2.38 -4.93
N ILE A 209 4.61 1.54 -4.58
CA ILE A 209 4.89 0.24 -3.95
C ILE A 209 5.60 -0.70 -4.94
N HIS A 210 5.24 -0.66 -6.21
CA HIS A 210 5.95 -1.42 -7.25
C HIS A 210 7.42 -0.98 -7.37
N HIS A 211 7.71 0.31 -7.24
CA HIS A 211 9.08 0.81 -7.18
C HIS A 211 9.83 0.25 -5.97
N PHE A 212 9.24 0.23 -4.78
CA PHE A 212 9.89 -0.38 -3.60
C PHE A 212 10.14 -1.88 -3.77
N ILE A 213 9.21 -2.61 -4.40
CA ILE A 213 9.44 -4.02 -4.73
C ILE A 213 10.60 -4.19 -5.70
N ASP A 214 10.74 -3.31 -6.71
CA ASP A 214 11.85 -3.34 -7.65
C ASP A 214 13.19 -3.06 -6.94
N GLU A 215 13.27 -2.06 -6.07
CA GLU A 215 14.45 -1.81 -5.25
C GLU A 215 14.81 -3.00 -4.35
N MET A 216 13.81 -3.67 -3.76
CA MET A 216 14.04 -4.88 -2.95
C MET A 216 14.50 -6.08 -3.76
N LEU A 217 14.16 -6.16 -5.05
CA LEU A 217 14.69 -7.17 -5.98
C LEU A 217 16.14 -6.84 -6.37
N ASP A 218 16.44 -5.56 -6.62
CA ASP A 218 17.76 -5.08 -7.02
C ASP A 218 18.79 -5.23 -5.89
N ASP A 219 18.40 -4.97 -4.64
CA ASP A 219 19.27 -5.10 -3.46
C ASP A 219 19.29 -6.52 -2.85
N GLY A 220 18.54 -7.46 -3.42
CA GLY A 220 18.54 -8.87 -3.05
C GLY A 220 17.69 -9.23 -1.82
N ARG A 221 16.93 -8.30 -1.23
CA ARG A 221 15.96 -8.62 -0.17
C ARG A 221 14.80 -9.47 -0.67
N LEU A 222 14.51 -9.39 -1.95
CA LEU A 222 13.58 -10.27 -2.66
C LEU A 222 14.30 -10.92 -3.84
N GLN A 223 13.79 -12.05 -4.29
CA GLN A 223 14.22 -12.71 -5.52
C GLN A 223 13.03 -12.99 -6.43
N GLN A 224 13.31 -13.05 -7.74
CA GLN A 224 12.33 -13.40 -8.74
C GLN A 224 12.79 -14.61 -9.57
N THR A 225 11.95 -15.65 -9.61
CA THR A 225 12.20 -16.84 -10.41
C THR A 225 10.99 -17.10 -11.31
N ARG A 226 11.20 -17.11 -12.62
CA ARG A 226 10.13 -17.35 -13.63
C ARG A 226 8.92 -16.43 -13.45
N GLY A 227 9.13 -15.17 -13.05
CA GLY A 227 8.09 -14.18 -12.82
C GLY A 227 7.43 -14.20 -11.43
N TRP A 228 7.83 -15.13 -10.56
CA TRP A 228 7.34 -15.24 -9.19
C TRP A 228 8.32 -14.62 -8.20
N ILE A 229 7.84 -13.72 -7.36
CA ILE A 229 8.61 -13.07 -6.31
C ILE A 229 8.56 -13.91 -5.04
N HIS A 230 9.72 -14.12 -4.42
CA HIS A 230 9.88 -14.91 -3.21
C HIS A 230 11.02 -14.37 -2.32
N LEU A 231 11.04 -14.80 -1.06
CA LEU A 231 12.17 -14.54 -0.16
C LEU A 231 13.40 -15.34 -0.62
N PRO A 232 14.63 -14.82 -0.45
CA PRO A 232 15.86 -15.50 -0.86
C PRO A 232 16.04 -16.90 -0.28
N GLU A 233 15.60 -17.09 0.97
CA GLU A 233 15.70 -18.36 1.69
C GLU A 233 14.59 -19.34 1.32
N HIS A 234 13.51 -18.87 0.68
CA HIS A 234 12.39 -19.74 0.31
C HIS A 234 12.75 -20.63 -0.85
N LYS A 235 12.76 -21.93 -0.59
CA LYS A 235 12.95 -22.96 -1.61
C LYS A 235 11.82 -23.97 -1.50
N ILE A 236 11.16 -24.23 -2.61
CA ILE A 236 10.27 -25.39 -2.69
C ILE A 236 11.13 -26.62 -2.47
N GLN A 237 10.71 -27.47 -1.55
CA GLN A 237 11.40 -28.74 -1.29
C GLN A 237 10.36 -29.83 -1.08
N PHE A 238 10.72 -31.06 -1.39
CA PHE A 238 9.97 -32.22 -0.98
C PHE A 238 10.08 -32.40 0.54
N ASN A 239 8.96 -32.61 1.21
CA ASN A 239 8.95 -33.10 2.58
C ASN A 239 9.45 -34.55 2.63
N THR A 240 9.57 -35.15 3.82
CA THR A 240 10.11 -36.51 3.99
C THR A 240 9.28 -37.57 3.26
N GLU A 241 7.95 -37.47 3.29
CA GLU A 241 7.04 -38.37 2.57
C GLU A 241 7.15 -38.20 1.06
N GLU A 242 7.21 -36.94 0.59
CA GLU A 242 7.37 -36.60 -0.82
C GLU A 242 8.73 -37.03 -1.38
N LYS A 243 9.80 -37.01 -0.57
CA LYS A 243 11.11 -37.56 -0.96
C LYS A 243 11.05 -39.06 -1.20
N SER A 244 10.38 -39.81 -0.32
CA SER A 244 10.14 -41.23 -0.55
C SER A 244 9.33 -41.48 -1.81
N ARG A 245 8.23 -40.76 -1.96
CA ARG A 245 7.39 -40.82 -3.17
C ARG A 245 8.16 -40.46 -4.45
N TRP A 246 9.09 -39.53 -4.39
CA TRP A 246 9.94 -39.18 -5.51
C TRP A 246 10.80 -40.34 -5.96
N THR A 247 11.36 -41.11 -5.02
CA THR A 247 12.14 -42.31 -5.35
C THR A 247 11.29 -43.33 -6.09
N ASP A 248 10.05 -43.56 -5.65
CA ASP A 248 9.12 -44.49 -6.32
C ASP A 248 8.76 -43.97 -7.74
N VAL A 249 8.52 -42.69 -7.90
CA VAL A 249 8.24 -42.08 -9.19
C VAL A 249 9.42 -42.19 -10.14
N LEU A 250 10.67 -42.02 -9.66
CA LEU A 250 11.86 -42.22 -10.47
C LEU A 250 11.96 -43.65 -10.99
N ASN A 251 11.72 -44.64 -10.14
CA ASN A 251 11.74 -46.04 -10.54
C ASN A 251 10.71 -46.33 -11.67
N GLU A 252 9.54 -45.71 -11.65
CA GLU A 252 8.56 -45.86 -12.74
C GLU A 252 9.02 -45.18 -14.04
N PHE A 253 9.68 -44.02 -13.97
CA PHE A 253 10.29 -43.40 -15.14
C PHE A 253 11.44 -44.22 -15.74
N GLU A 254 12.24 -44.89 -14.91
CA GLU A 254 13.31 -45.79 -15.36
C GLU A 254 12.70 -46.99 -16.12
N LYS A 255 11.63 -47.59 -15.59
CA LYS A 255 10.90 -48.66 -16.28
C LYS A 255 10.31 -48.23 -17.61
N ALA A 256 9.86 -46.97 -17.69
CA ALA A 256 9.32 -46.39 -18.92
C ALA A 256 10.38 -46.10 -20.01
N ASN A 257 11.66 -46.29 -19.70
CA ASN A 257 12.78 -46.22 -20.63
C ASN A 257 12.77 -44.96 -21.49
N GLY A 258 12.69 -43.81 -20.84
CA GLY A 258 12.77 -42.49 -21.49
C GLY A 258 11.44 -42.02 -22.11
N GLN A 259 10.33 -42.66 -21.85
CA GLN A 259 9.02 -42.21 -22.29
C GLN A 259 8.34 -41.28 -21.29
N ALA A 260 7.44 -40.42 -21.80
CA ALA A 260 6.61 -39.57 -20.97
C ALA A 260 5.47 -40.36 -20.31
N ILE A 261 5.22 -40.13 -19.02
CA ILE A 261 4.19 -40.83 -18.25
C ILE A 261 3.01 -39.87 -17.96
N TRP A 262 1.81 -40.41 -18.05
CA TRP A 262 0.60 -39.69 -17.63
C TRP A 262 0.43 -39.74 -16.12
N VAL A 263 -0.09 -38.68 -15.52
CA VAL A 263 -0.41 -38.62 -14.09
C VAL A 263 -1.26 -39.80 -13.64
N ARG A 264 -2.29 -40.15 -14.42
CA ARG A 264 -3.18 -41.28 -14.11
C ARG A 264 -2.43 -42.61 -14.08
N ASP A 265 -1.55 -42.85 -15.04
CA ASP A 265 -0.80 -44.10 -15.15
C ASP A 265 0.20 -44.22 -13.98
N MET A 266 0.87 -43.11 -13.60
CA MET A 266 1.73 -43.04 -12.43
C MET A 266 0.95 -43.27 -11.13
N ALA A 267 -0.23 -42.66 -10.99
CA ALA A 267 -1.12 -42.84 -9.84
C ALA A 267 -1.54 -44.32 -9.66
N ASN A 268 -1.91 -45.00 -10.77
CA ASN A 268 -2.27 -46.39 -10.78
C ASN A 268 -1.08 -47.30 -10.43
N ALA A 269 0.10 -47.03 -10.99
CA ALA A 269 1.30 -47.83 -10.75
C ALA A 269 1.74 -47.82 -9.28
N LEU A 270 1.59 -46.65 -8.62
CA LEU A 270 1.97 -46.45 -7.22
C LEU A 270 0.82 -46.58 -6.23
N ALA A 271 -0.39 -46.91 -6.70
CA ALA A 271 -1.62 -47.03 -5.89
C ALA A 271 -1.89 -45.77 -5.03
N ILE A 272 -1.68 -44.57 -5.60
CA ILE A 272 -1.90 -43.27 -4.97
C ILE A 272 -3.10 -42.61 -5.68
N ASP A 273 -3.91 -41.82 -4.93
CA ASP A 273 -4.98 -41.06 -5.49
C ASP A 273 -4.49 -40.12 -6.62
N GLU A 274 -5.24 -40.06 -7.73
CA GLU A 274 -4.84 -39.29 -8.92
C GLU A 274 -4.69 -37.80 -8.64
N SER A 275 -5.49 -37.23 -7.76
CA SER A 275 -5.39 -35.79 -7.40
C SER A 275 -4.13 -35.51 -6.59
N ILE A 276 -3.75 -36.40 -5.69
CA ILE A 276 -2.52 -36.31 -4.90
C ILE A 276 -1.30 -36.45 -5.82
N MET A 277 -1.32 -37.45 -6.72
CA MET A 277 -0.23 -37.67 -7.69
C MET A 277 -0.11 -36.48 -8.66
N ARG A 278 -1.21 -35.93 -9.11
CA ARG A 278 -1.21 -34.73 -9.98
C ARG A 278 -0.51 -33.57 -9.30
N ASN A 279 -0.92 -33.21 -8.09
CA ASN A 279 -0.29 -32.14 -7.31
C ASN A 279 1.19 -32.39 -7.10
N PHE A 280 1.58 -33.61 -6.78
CA PHE A 280 2.97 -34.00 -6.59
C PHE A 280 3.81 -33.88 -7.87
N MET A 281 3.34 -34.39 -9.01
CA MET A 281 4.06 -34.30 -10.27
C MET A 281 4.17 -32.86 -10.78
N TYR A 282 3.16 -32.01 -10.56
CA TYR A 282 3.24 -30.58 -10.84
C TYR A 282 4.24 -29.87 -9.91
N LYS A 283 4.30 -30.27 -8.62
CA LYS A 283 5.32 -29.77 -7.69
C LYS A 283 6.73 -30.19 -8.14
N ALA A 284 6.94 -31.44 -8.55
CA ALA A 284 8.18 -31.92 -9.12
C ALA A 284 8.56 -31.16 -10.41
N GLY A 285 7.57 -30.76 -11.21
CA GLY A 285 7.77 -29.89 -12.37
C GLY A 285 8.23 -28.48 -11.97
N LYS A 286 7.65 -27.89 -10.93
CA LYS A 286 8.11 -26.59 -10.41
C LYS A 286 9.55 -26.64 -9.88
N LEU A 287 9.93 -27.76 -9.27
CA LEU A 287 11.30 -28.02 -8.81
C LEU A 287 12.29 -28.26 -9.96
N GLY A 288 11.80 -28.46 -11.17
CA GLY A 288 12.63 -28.72 -12.34
C GLY A 288 13.00 -30.18 -12.56
N TYR A 289 12.48 -31.12 -11.76
CA TYR A 289 12.72 -32.56 -11.93
C TYR A 289 11.91 -33.16 -13.08
N LEU A 290 10.69 -32.64 -13.30
CA LEU A 290 9.80 -33.05 -14.39
C LEU A 290 9.53 -31.90 -15.35
N THR A 291 9.33 -32.22 -16.63
CA THR A 291 8.93 -31.25 -17.67
C THR A 291 7.57 -31.68 -18.25
N PRO A 292 6.53 -30.86 -18.12
CA PRO A 292 5.24 -31.13 -18.77
C PRO A 292 5.35 -30.91 -20.26
N ILE A 293 4.82 -31.85 -21.07
CA ILE A 293 4.74 -31.73 -22.52
C ILE A 293 3.33 -31.40 -22.99
N VAL A 294 2.35 -31.95 -22.29
CA VAL A 294 0.93 -31.61 -22.39
C VAL A 294 0.34 -31.66 -20.97
N LYS A 295 -0.90 -31.24 -20.82
CA LYS A 295 -1.60 -31.33 -19.54
C LYS A 295 -1.55 -32.76 -19.00
N ASP A 296 -1.11 -32.92 -17.74
CA ASP A 296 -1.03 -34.18 -17.01
C ASP A 296 -0.09 -35.26 -17.59
N ARG A 297 0.88 -34.89 -18.47
CA ARG A 297 1.88 -35.79 -19.00
C ARG A 297 3.27 -35.19 -18.90
N PHE A 298 4.22 -35.95 -18.32
CA PHE A 298 5.54 -35.45 -17.95
C PHE A 298 6.67 -36.37 -18.46
N PHE A 299 7.80 -35.71 -18.79
CA PHE A 299 9.09 -36.36 -18.89
C PHE A 299 9.95 -36.08 -17.65
N LEU A 300 10.93 -36.93 -17.37
CA LEU A 300 12.08 -36.53 -16.59
C LEU A 300 12.83 -35.41 -17.34
N THR A 301 13.13 -34.32 -16.67
CA THR A 301 13.84 -33.18 -17.27
C THR A 301 15.21 -33.61 -17.80
N GLU A 302 15.90 -34.50 -17.11
CA GLU A 302 17.19 -35.07 -17.55
C GLU A 302 17.07 -35.85 -18.87
N THR A 303 16.00 -36.57 -19.07
CA THR A 303 15.73 -37.29 -20.32
C THR A 303 15.61 -36.31 -21.52
N ILE A 304 14.94 -35.19 -21.33
CA ILE A 304 14.82 -34.16 -22.36
C ILE A 304 16.20 -33.58 -22.70
N TYR A 305 17.02 -33.29 -21.68
CA TYR A 305 18.40 -32.83 -21.92
C TYR A 305 19.26 -33.87 -22.61
N ALA A 306 19.09 -35.15 -22.31
CA ALA A 306 19.77 -36.24 -23.01
C ALA A 306 19.36 -36.27 -24.48
N TYR A 307 18.09 -36.21 -24.79
CA TYR A 307 17.60 -36.17 -26.18
C TYR A 307 18.06 -34.92 -26.93
N ALA A 308 18.05 -33.74 -26.30
CA ALA A 308 18.58 -32.52 -26.93
C ALA A 308 20.10 -32.62 -27.25
N ARG A 309 20.89 -33.27 -26.39
CA ARG A 309 22.28 -33.53 -26.66
C ARG A 309 22.51 -34.49 -27.84
N LEU A 310 21.71 -35.56 -27.89
CA LEU A 310 21.75 -36.51 -29.01
C LEU A 310 21.40 -35.85 -30.35
N ILE A 311 20.33 -35.06 -30.38
CA ILE A 311 19.92 -34.34 -31.59
C ILE A 311 21.04 -33.39 -32.05
N LYS A 312 21.68 -32.68 -31.10
CA LYS A 312 22.78 -31.76 -31.43
C LYS A 312 24.05 -32.49 -31.96
N GLN A 313 24.20 -33.78 -31.64
CA GLN A 313 25.34 -34.59 -32.17
C GLN A 313 25.05 -35.16 -33.56
N ILE A 314 23.78 -35.26 -33.93
CA ILE A 314 23.35 -35.83 -35.23
C ILE A 314 23.13 -34.72 -36.29
N ALA A 315 22.81 -33.48 -35.84
CA ALA A 315 22.65 -32.31 -36.69
C ALA A 315 23.96 -31.61 -37.01
#